data_330f54998629b2596223d5d922dc3e3c
#
_entry.id   330f54998629b2596223d5d922dc3e3c
#
_cell.length_a   1.000
_cell.length_b   1.000
_cell.length_c   1.000
_cell.angle_alpha   90.00
_cell.angle_beta   90.00
_cell.angle_gamma   90.00
#
_symmetry.space_group_name_H-M   'P 1'
#
loop_
_entity.id
_entity.type
_entity.pdbx_description
1 polymer ?
#
loop_
_entity_poly.entity_id
_entity_poly.type
_entity_poly.pdbx_seq_one_letter_code
_entity_poly.pdbx_strand_id
1 'polypeptide(L)'
;LFNEQSPRGPDYNDGHDFWTEEQRMDVYQQWIHKTRYARYLEEFQRRENWGETVSRYTGFFEDRLDLKLTEFGRAILDLDVMPSMRCLMTAGKALERDACAGYNCSYLPIDSPRAFDEIMYVLMCGTGVGFSVERQYINQLPEVAEEFHDTDTVIVVRDSKIGWATAVREMVSLLYSGRVPKWDLSRVRQAGSRLKTFGGRASGPEPIDKLFKHMVSIFTHAKGRKLNSLECHDLVCYIGEAVVVGGVRRSATISLSNLTDDRMRHAKSGQWFIENGQRSLANNSVAYTEMPDTGAFLREWTSLYESKSGERGIFNRQAAKDMVPERRDNNYDFGVNPCSEILLRPREFCNLSEIVCRPNDTLATIRKKVTQATWIGTIQATLTDFRYLSAPWKRNTEEERLLGVSLTGIMDCPAILHASDKELQGLRDHAVKENVSAAKLLGIPESAAITCVKPSGTVSQLVNSSSGIHPRHSSHFIRRVRNDKKDPISQAMIEAGVPYHSDPRNDGSWVFEFGMKSPKGAITRHDITALQHLDIWKRFALNWCEHKPSITVSVRENEWVE
;
A
#
# COMPACT_ATOMS: atom_id res chain seq x y z
N LEU A 1 -27.91 -11.30 6.70
CA LEU A 1 -26.59 -10.66 6.83
C LEU A 1 -26.70 -9.26 7.46
N PHE A 2 -27.90 -8.71 7.53
CA PHE A 2 -28.25 -7.42 8.13
C PHE A 2 -29.37 -7.55 9.18
N ASN A 3 -29.46 -8.71 9.87
CA ASN A 3 -30.59 -9.03 10.73
C ASN A 3 -30.34 -8.61 12.19
N GLU A 4 -31.34 -7.99 12.79
CA GLU A 4 -31.35 -7.29 14.10
C GLU A 4 -31.23 -8.18 15.36
N GLN A 5 -30.94 -9.49 15.25
CA GLN A 5 -30.88 -10.38 16.41
C GLN A 5 -29.57 -11.18 16.46
N SER A 6 -28.58 -10.64 17.16
CA SER A 6 -27.37 -11.37 17.55
C SER A 6 -27.16 -11.33 19.06
N PRO A 7 -26.71 -12.43 19.70
CA PRO A 7 -26.41 -12.42 21.13
C PRO A 7 -25.17 -11.56 21.44
N ARG A 8 -25.17 -10.96 22.61
CA ARG A 8 -24.14 -10.02 23.13
C ARG A 8 -22.77 -10.70 23.21
N GLY A 9 -21.74 -10.03 22.73
CA GLY A 9 -20.35 -10.34 23.00
C GLY A 9 -19.95 -9.95 24.45
N PRO A 10 -18.69 -10.17 24.87
CA PRO A 10 -18.27 -9.95 26.25
C PRO A 10 -18.57 -8.51 26.72
N ASP A 11 -19.09 -8.42 27.94
CA ASP A 11 -19.53 -7.21 28.59
C ASP A 11 -18.43 -6.15 28.69
N TYR A 12 -18.45 -5.15 27.82
CA TYR A 12 -17.91 -3.83 28.09
C TYR A 12 -19.02 -2.96 28.69
N ASN A 13 -19.09 -2.96 29.99
CA ASN A 13 -20.14 -2.33 30.78
C ASN A 13 -19.82 -0.85 31.02
N ASP A 14 -19.92 -0.01 29.98
CA ASP A 14 -19.91 1.45 30.06
C ASP A 14 -21.14 2.08 29.39
N GLY A 15 -22.31 1.49 29.51
CA GLY A 15 -23.60 2.14 29.31
C GLY A 15 -23.89 2.78 27.93
N HIS A 16 -23.06 2.57 26.91
CA HIS A 16 -23.28 3.03 25.53
C HIS A 16 -23.54 1.87 24.58
N ASP A 17 -24.71 1.90 23.97
CA ASP A 17 -25.18 0.91 23.00
C ASP A 17 -24.26 0.87 21.77
N PHE A 18 -23.34 -0.10 21.69
CA PHE A 18 -22.49 -0.36 20.54
C PHE A 18 -23.28 -0.64 19.24
N TRP A 19 -24.54 -0.95 19.35
CA TRP A 19 -25.44 -1.30 18.24
C TRP A 19 -25.97 -0.11 17.46
N THR A 20 -25.98 1.10 18.06
CA THR A 20 -26.44 2.33 17.39
C THR A 20 -25.42 2.91 16.40
N GLU A 21 -24.20 2.41 16.39
CA GLU A 21 -23.08 2.97 15.59
C GLU A 21 -23.00 2.40 14.17
N GLU A 22 -23.42 1.16 13.92
CA GLU A 22 -23.59 0.64 12.55
C GLU A 22 -24.66 1.42 11.76
N GLN A 23 -25.62 2.05 12.45
CA GLN A 23 -26.61 2.92 11.84
C GLN A 23 -26.04 4.25 11.32
N ARG A 24 -24.81 4.61 11.67
CA ARG A 24 -24.12 5.82 11.16
C ARG A 24 -23.41 5.60 9.84
N MET A 25 -23.14 4.36 9.46
CA MET A 25 -22.53 4.01 8.19
C MET A 25 -23.60 3.79 7.12
N ASP A 26 -23.45 4.42 5.96
CA ASP A 26 -24.29 4.13 4.82
C ASP A 26 -24.00 2.72 4.26
N VAL A 27 -24.86 2.23 3.35
CA VAL A 27 -24.74 0.89 2.77
C VAL A 27 -23.40 0.67 2.06
N TYR A 28 -22.85 1.72 1.43
CA TYR A 28 -21.54 1.63 0.78
C TYR A 28 -20.39 1.51 1.77
N GLN A 29 -20.41 2.29 2.87
CA GLN A 29 -19.43 2.19 3.94
C GLN A 29 -19.46 0.82 4.61
N GLN A 30 -20.66 0.28 4.88
CA GLN A 30 -20.84 -1.08 5.43
C GLN A 30 -20.28 -2.13 4.46
N TRP A 31 -20.52 -2.00 3.15
CA TRP A 31 -19.94 -2.89 2.16
C TRP A 31 -18.39 -2.84 2.17
N ILE A 32 -17.80 -1.63 2.21
CA ILE A 32 -16.34 -1.47 2.33
C ILE A 32 -15.82 -2.17 3.59
N HIS A 33 -16.46 -1.94 4.75
CA HIS A 33 -16.08 -2.61 6.00
C HIS A 33 -16.11 -4.13 5.86
N LYS A 34 -17.26 -4.69 5.46
CA LYS A 34 -17.45 -6.15 5.35
C LYS A 34 -16.50 -6.81 4.35
N THR A 35 -16.17 -6.13 3.24
CA THR A 35 -15.29 -6.72 2.19
C THR A 35 -13.81 -6.54 2.46
N ARG A 36 -13.40 -5.51 3.21
CA ARG A 36 -11.99 -5.12 3.32
C ARG A 36 -11.40 -5.24 4.72
N TYR A 37 -12.20 -5.06 5.77
CA TYR A 37 -11.71 -4.99 7.16
C TYR A 37 -12.20 -6.14 8.04
N ALA A 38 -13.48 -6.51 7.90
CA ALA A 38 -14.13 -7.47 8.77
C ALA A 38 -13.57 -8.89 8.61
N ARG A 39 -13.25 -9.54 9.73
CA ARG A 39 -12.93 -10.96 9.80
C ARG A 39 -14.20 -11.80 9.78
N TYR A 40 -14.07 -13.04 9.32
CA TYR A 40 -15.15 -13.99 9.43
C TYR A 40 -15.07 -14.72 10.77
N LEU A 41 -16.15 -14.71 11.51
CA LEU A 41 -16.32 -15.36 12.81
C LEU A 41 -16.97 -16.71 12.56
N GLU A 42 -16.19 -17.78 12.66
CA GLU A 42 -16.67 -19.16 12.41
C GLU A 42 -17.79 -19.57 13.39
N GLU A 43 -17.66 -19.14 14.66
CA GLU A 43 -18.64 -19.41 15.72
C GLU A 43 -20.02 -18.83 15.40
N PHE A 44 -20.05 -17.61 14.84
CA PHE A 44 -21.28 -16.89 14.52
C PHE A 44 -21.70 -17.00 13.05
N GLN A 45 -20.93 -17.69 12.23
CA GLN A 45 -21.13 -17.86 10.79
C GLN A 45 -21.35 -16.51 10.04
N ARG A 46 -20.73 -15.43 10.51
CA ARG A 46 -20.82 -14.09 9.93
C ARG A 46 -19.48 -13.35 9.97
N ARG A 47 -19.43 -12.21 9.32
CA ARG A 47 -18.31 -11.27 9.46
C ARG A 47 -18.52 -10.36 10.66
N GLU A 48 -17.40 -9.86 11.21
CA GLU A 48 -17.37 -8.84 12.27
C GLU A 48 -18.27 -7.65 11.91
N ASN A 49 -18.90 -7.04 12.92
CA ASN A 49 -19.40 -5.67 12.86
C ASN A 49 -18.25 -4.65 13.07
N TRP A 50 -18.55 -3.35 12.97
CA TRP A 50 -17.51 -2.33 13.07
C TRP A 50 -16.89 -2.28 14.48
N GLY A 51 -17.72 -2.33 15.52
CA GLY A 51 -17.25 -2.38 16.90
C GLY A 51 -16.33 -3.58 17.18
N GLU A 52 -16.70 -4.78 16.69
CA GLU A 52 -15.88 -5.99 16.83
C GLU A 52 -14.53 -5.85 16.11
N THR A 53 -14.50 -5.23 14.93
CA THR A 53 -13.26 -4.95 14.22
C THR A 53 -12.35 -4.02 15.01
N VAL A 54 -12.90 -2.94 15.58
CA VAL A 54 -12.15 -1.98 16.40
C VAL A 54 -11.67 -2.64 17.70
N SER A 55 -12.54 -3.37 18.40
CA SER A 55 -12.18 -4.08 19.64
C SER A 55 -11.08 -5.12 19.43
N ARG A 56 -11.09 -5.84 18.29
CA ARG A 56 -10.00 -6.76 17.94
C ARG A 56 -8.68 -6.02 17.73
N TYR A 57 -8.71 -4.83 17.12
CA TYR A 57 -7.52 -4.02 16.90
C TYR A 57 -6.97 -3.46 18.22
N THR A 58 -7.81 -2.83 19.03
CA THR A 58 -7.37 -2.27 20.31
C THR A 58 -6.91 -3.36 21.27
N GLY A 59 -7.69 -4.42 21.45
CA GLY A 59 -7.34 -5.55 22.32
C GLY A 59 -6.00 -6.21 21.95
N PHE A 60 -5.70 -6.36 20.66
CA PHE A 60 -4.39 -6.89 20.22
C PHE A 60 -3.21 -6.06 20.73
N PHE A 61 -3.31 -4.72 20.69
CA PHE A 61 -2.25 -3.84 21.16
C PHE A 61 -2.28 -3.63 22.67
N GLU A 62 -3.45 -3.64 23.31
CA GLU A 62 -3.61 -3.60 24.77
C GLU A 62 -2.93 -4.79 25.44
N ASP A 63 -3.20 -6.02 24.94
CA ASP A 63 -2.57 -7.25 25.42
C ASP A 63 -1.06 -7.28 25.22
N ARG A 64 -0.58 -6.71 24.10
CA ARG A 64 0.83 -6.72 23.72
C ARG A 64 1.67 -5.71 24.49
N LEU A 65 1.11 -4.55 24.81
CA LEU A 65 1.84 -3.38 25.32
C LEU A 65 1.48 -3.05 26.77
N ASP A 66 0.54 -3.78 27.37
CA ASP A 66 -0.01 -3.49 28.72
C ASP A 66 -0.50 -2.02 28.83
N LEU A 67 -1.23 -1.57 27.83
CA LEU A 67 -1.80 -0.21 27.74
C LEU A 67 -3.31 -0.28 27.60
N LYS A 68 -4.00 0.79 28.03
CA LYS A 68 -5.42 0.98 27.73
C LYS A 68 -5.60 1.92 26.55
N LEU A 69 -6.31 1.46 25.52
CA LEU A 69 -6.51 2.19 24.26
C LEU A 69 -7.96 2.69 24.08
N THR A 70 -8.72 2.82 25.15
CA THR A 70 -10.15 3.17 25.12
C THR A 70 -10.43 4.47 24.35
N GLU A 71 -9.63 5.53 24.58
CA GLU A 71 -9.80 6.81 23.87
C GLU A 71 -9.50 6.66 22.36
N PHE A 72 -8.45 5.91 22.00
CA PHE A 72 -8.10 5.66 20.60
C PHE A 72 -9.15 4.77 19.93
N GLY A 73 -9.64 3.74 20.63
CA GLY A 73 -10.73 2.87 20.17
C GLY A 73 -11.98 3.70 19.86
N ARG A 74 -12.35 4.66 20.73
CA ARG A 74 -13.48 5.55 20.51
C ARG A 74 -13.29 6.41 19.26
N ALA A 75 -12.13 7.02 19.09
CA ALA A 75 -11.84 7.84 17.91
C ALA A 75 -11.88 7.06 16.60
N ILE A 76 -11.49 5.76 16.62
CA ILE A 76 -11.62 4.86 15.46
C ILE A 76 -13.09 4.49 15.22
N LEU A 77 -13.85 4.18 16.27
CA LEU A 77 -15.29 3.90 16.19
C LEU A 77 -16.06 5.07 15.55
N ASP A 78 -15.74 6.29 15.96
CA ASP A 78 -16.36 7.52 15.45
C ASP A 78 -15.86 7.91 14.03
N LEU A 79 -14.91 7.16 13.45
CA LEU A 79 -14.28 7.43 12.15
C LEU A 79 -13.57 8.80 12.10
N ASP A 80 -13.06 9.26 13.22
CA ASP A 80 -12.29 10.51 13.35
C ASP A 80 -10.82 10.31 12.99
N VAL A 81 -10.28 9.16 13.34
CA VAL A 81 -8.94 8.71 12.96
C VAL A 81 -8.99 7.25 12.53
N MET A 82 -8.08 6.88 11.64
CA MET A 82 -7.98 5.51 11.16
C MET A 82 -6.58 4.97 11.35
N PRO A 83 -6.42 3.77 11.92
CA PRO A 83 -5.15 3.07 11.90
C PRO A 83 -4.78 2.63 10.48
N SER A 84 -3.57 2.14 10.29
CA SER A 84 -3.21 1.44 9.07
C SER A 84 -4.30 0.44 8.68
N MET A 85 -4.77 0.51 7.44
CA MET A 85 -5.71 -0.48 6.92
C MET A 85 -5.18 -1.91 7.16
N ARG A 86 -3.87 -2.10 7.02
CA ARG A 86 -3.24 -3.40 7.22
C ARG A 86 -3.30 -3.84 8.67
N CYS A 87 -2.90 -3.00 9.61
CA CYS A 87 -3.01 -3.33 11.04
C CYS A 87 -4.46 -3.60 11.44
N LEU A 88 -5.40 -2.74 11.04
CA LEU A 88 -6.81 -2.91 11.37
C LEU A 88 -7.38 -4.23 10.81
N MET A 89 -7.00 -4.60 9.58
CA MET A 89 -7.42 -5.85 8.96
C MET A 89 -6.74 -7.08 9.57
N THR A 90 -5.46 -6.98 9.99
CA THR A 90 -4.61 -8.14 10.34
C THR A 90 -4.35 -8.31 11.82
N ALA A 91 -4.74 -7.37 12.69
CA ALA A 91 -4.60 -7.48 14.14
C ALA A 91 -5.12 -8.83 14.67
N GLY A 92 -4.43 -9.41 15.65
CA GLY A 92 -4.59 -10.77 16.17
C GLY A 92 -3.66 -11.77 15.47
N LYS A 93 -4.10 -13.00 15.28
CA LYS A 93 -3.29 -14.16 14.83
C LYS A 93 -2.37 -13.92 13.63
N ALA A 94 -2.69 -12.98 12.73
CA ALA A 94 -1.85 -12.69 11.58
C ALA A 94 -0.62 -11.86 11.97
N LEU A 95 -0.79 -10.82 12.79
CA LEU A 95 0.31 -10.01 13.32
C LEU A 95 1.14 -10.73 14.38
N GLU A 96 0.53 -11.63 15.16
CA GLU A 96 1.27 -12.52 16.08
C GLU A 96 2.26 -13.43 15.35
N ARG A 97 1.91 -13.86 14.14
CA ARG A 97 2.78 -14.70 13.30
C ARG A 97 3.90 -13.92 12.64
N ASP A 98 3.61 -12.71 12.16
CA ASP A 98 4.58 -11.89 11.44
C ASP A 98 4.11 -10.43 11.35
N ALA A 99 4.92 -9.53 11.85
CA ALA A 99 4.66 -8.10 11.87
C ALA A 99 4.59 -7.46 10.46
N CYS A 100 5.20 -8.07 9.44
CA CYS A 100 5.19 -7.57 8.06
C CYS A 100 3.75 -7.32 7.54
N ALA A 101 2.78 -8.13 7.99
CA ALA A 101 1.38 -7.99 7.57
C ALA A 101 0.71 -6.68 8.04
N GLY A 102 1.29 -5.97 9.00
CA GLY A 102 0.79 -4.69 9.52
C GLY A 102 1.22 -3.47 8.71
N TYR A 103 2.22 -3.60 7.86
CA TYR A 103 2.82 -2.48 7.12
C TYR A 103 2.20 -2.27 5.74
N ASN A 104 2.17 -1.02 5.29
CA ASN A 104 1.64 -0.62 3.98
C ASN A 104 2.75 -0.38 2.96
N CYS A 105 3.89 0.14 3.40
CA CYS A 105 4.95 0.70 2.57
C CYS A 105 6.28 0.02 2.85
N SER A 106 7.01 -0.31 1.79
CA SER A 106 8.36 -0.88 1.87
C SER A 106 9.19 -0.53 0.64
N TYR A 107 10.51 -0.65 0.77
CA TYR A 107 11.45 -0.48 -0.33
C TYR A 107 12.66 -1.39 -0.15
N LEU A 108 13.18 -1.93 -1.26
CA LEU A 108 14.48 -2.59 -1.30
C LEU A 108 15.11 -2.51 -2.71
N PRO A 109 16.45 -2.38 -2.82
CA PRO A 109 17.15 -2.53 -4.09
C PRO A 109 17.32 -4.01 -4.47
N ILE A 110 17.49 -4.28 -5.77
CA ILE A 110 17.87 -5.62 -6.29
C ILE A 110 19.40 -5.73 -6.25
N ASP A 111 19.95 -5.94 -5.08
CA ASP A 111 21.40 -6.00 -4.81
C ASP A 111 21.90 -7.41 -4.47
N SER A 112 20.99 -8.35 -4.30
CA SER A 112 21.28 -9.74 -3.98
C SER A 112 20.21 -10.67 -4.51
N PRO A 113 20.51 -11.97 -4.74
CA PRO A 113 19.50 -12.96 -5.12
C PRO A 113 18.32 -13.05 -4.16
N ARG A 114 18.55 -12.75 -2.88
CA ARG A 114 17.51 -12.72 -1.85
C ARG A 114 16.45 -11.63 -2.03
N ALA A 115 16.74 -10.59 -2.81
CA ALA A 115 15.76 -9.54 -3.05
C ALA A 115 14.47 -10.08 -3.70
N PHE A 116 14.57 -11.08 -4.56
CA PHE A 116 13.41 -11.66 -5.26
C PHE A 116 12.47 -12.41 -4.30
N ASP A 117 13.00 -13.24 -3.42
CA ASP A 117 12.17 -13.98 -2.45
C ASP A 117 11.62 -13.07 -1.35
N GLU A 118 12.37 -12.04 -0.93
CA GLU A 118 11.90 -11.04 0.02
C GLU A 118 10.74 -10.21 -0.58
N ILE A 119 10.83 -9.80 -1.85
CA ILE A 119 9.72 -9.13 -2.57
C ILE A 119 8.48 -10.02 -2.60
N MET A 120 8.64 -11.31 -2.98
CA MET A 120 7.53 -12.26 -2.98
C MET A 120 6.84 -12.31 -1.62
N TYR A 121 7.64 -12.45 -0.56
CA TYR A 121 7.11 -12.55 0.80
C TYR A 121 6.38 -11.28 1.24
N VAL A 122 6.98 -10.10 1.03
CA VAL A 122 6.40 -8.80 1.40
C VAL A 122 5.10 -8.54 0.63
N LEU A 123 5.06 -8.81 -0.68
CA LEU A 123 3.84 -8.70 -1.48
C LEU A 123 2.75 -9.67 -1.01
N MET A 124 3.10 -10.91 -0.64
CA MET A 124 2.15 -11.87 -0.07
C MET A 124 1.63 -11.46 1.31
N CYS A 125 2.37 -10.67 2.07
CA CYS A 125 1.88 -9.99 3.28
C CYS A 125 0.93 -8.83 2.95
N GLY A 126 0.88 -8.41 1.69
CA GLY A 126 0.00 -7.36 1.18
C GLY A 126 0.56 -5.95 1.34
N THR A 127 1.84 -5.83 1.60
CA THR A 127 2.58 -4.58 1.65
C THR A 127 3.00 -4.18 0.24
N GLY A 128 2.90 -2.90 -0.10
CA GLY A 128 3.41 -2.36 -1.35
C GLY A 128 4.93 -2.26 -1.34
N VAL A 129 5.57 -2.57 -2.47
CA VAL A 129 7.03 -2.64 -2.58
C VAL A 129 7.54 -1.66 -3.62
N GLY A 130 8.38 -0.71 -3.21
CA GLY A 130 9.30 -0.04 -4.12
C GLY A 130 10.57 -0.85 -4.30
N PHE A 131 11.11 -0.89 -5.50
CA PHE A 131 12.38 -1.56 -5.75
C PHE A 131 13.25 -0.78 -6.72
N SER A 132 14.55 -1.04 -6.69
CA SER A 132 15.49 -0.41 -7.61
C SER A 132 16.23 -1.45 -8.44
N VAL A 133 16.28 -1.20 -9.75
CA VAL A 133 17.11 -1.94 -10.71
C VAL A 133 18.26 -1.07 -11.24
N GLU A 134 18.63 -0.05 -10.44
CA GLU A 134 19.74 0.82 -10.77
C GLU A 134 21.07 0.02 -10.82
N ARG A 135 21.94 0.44 -11.70
CA ARG A 135 23.20 -0.27 -12.02
C ARG A 135 24.05 -0.53 -10.78
N GLN A 136 24.14 0.41 -9.83
CA GLN A 136 24.93 0.25 -8.61
C GLN A 136 24.45 -0.91 -7.72
N TYR A 137 23.19 -1.32 -7.86
CA TYR A 137 22.63 -2.45 -7.12
C TYR A 137 22.72 -3.75 -7.92
N ILE A 138 22.21 -3.78 -9.14
CA ILE A 138 22.21 -5.02 -9.94
C ILE A 138 23.62 -5.53 -10.29
N ASN A 139 24.61 -4.64 -10.30
CA ASN A 139 26.02 -5.04 -10.46
C ASN A 139 26.56 -5.86 -9.28
N GLN A 140 25.86 -5.88 -8.14
CA GLN A 140 26.21 -6.72 -6.99
C GLN A 140 25.69 -8.16 -7.13
N LEU A 141 24.76 -8.39 -8.06
CA LEU A 141 24.28 -9.74 -8.36
C LEU A 141 25.41 -10.61 -8.92
N PRO A 142 25.40 -11.92 -8.63
CA PRO A 142 26.34 -12.84 -9.26
C PRO A 142 26.09 -12.95 -10.76
N GLU A 143 27.10 -13.45 -11.49
CA GLU A 143 26.94 -13.84 -12.88
C GLU A 143 26.09 -15.11 -12.97
N VAL A 144 25.26 -15.18 -13.99
CA VAL A 144 24.48 -16.37 -14.32
C VAL A 144 25.42 -17.40 -14.96
N ALA A 145 25.25 -18.66 -14.63
CA ALA A 145 26.06 -19.74 -15.15
C ALA A 145 26.11 -19.73 -16.70
N GLU A 146 27.25 -20.12 -17.27
CA GLU A 146 27.44 -20.21 -18.74
C GLU A 146 26.62 -21.32 -19.36
N GLU A 147 26.41 -22.41 -18.61
CA GLU A 147 25.66 -23.58 -19.07
C GLU A 147 24.53 -23.93 -18.15
N PHE A 148 23.46 -24.45 -18.72
CA PHE A 148 22.28 -24.94 -17.98
C PHE A 148 22.04 -26.40 -18.30
N HIS A 149 21.73 -27.17 -17.27
CA HIS A 149 21.36 -28.57 -17.39
C HIS A 149 20.20 -28.91 -16.45
N ASP A 150 19.35 -29.80 -16.92
CA ASP A 150 18.24 -30.32 -16.11
C ASP A 150 18.77 -31.16 -14.96
N THR A 151 18.13 -31.08 -13.83
CA THR A 151 18.48 -31.83 -12.63
C THR A 151 17.29 -32.62 -12.08
N ASP A 152 17.60 -33.65 -11.28
CA ASP A 152 16.57 -34.40 -10.53
C ASP A 152 16.13 -33.72 -9.24
N THR A 153 16.68 -32.54 -8.93
CA THR A 153 16.25 -31.73 -7.79
C THR A 153 14.79 -31.30 -7.98
N VAL A 154 13.96 -31.57 -6.98
CA VAL A 154 12.54 -31.20 -6.99
C VAL A 154 12.27 -30.17 -5.91
N ILE A 155 11.83 -28.97 -6.33
CA ILE A 155 11.35 -27.93 -5.41
C ILE A 155 9.90 -28.25 -5.03
N VAL A 156 9.66 -28.61 -3.78
CA VAL A 156 8.31 -28.88 -3.26
C VAL A 156 7.73 -27.58 -2.69
N VAL A 157 6.74 -27.02 -3.37
CA VAL A 157 6.10 -25.76 -2.96
C VAL A 157 5.08 -26.03 -1.85
N ARG A 158 5.33 -25.48 -0.66
CA ARG A 158 4.40 -25.57 0.47
C ARG A 158 3.30 -24.52 0.35
N ASP A 159 2.08 -24.87 0.78
CA ASP A 159 0.89 -24.01 0.72
C ASP A 159 0.89 -22.92 1.82
N SER A 160 1.85 -22.03 1.76
CA SER A 160 2.00 -20.89 2.68
C SER A 160 2.83 -19.77 2.04
N LYS A 161 2.74 -18.53 2.58
CA LYS A 161 3.57 -17.40 2.15
C LYS A 161 5.07 -17.72 2.23
N ILE A 162 5.51 -18.28 3.34
CA ILE A 162 6.89 -18.71 3.54
C ILE A 162 7.25 -19.81 2.53
N GLY A 163 6.33 -20.76 2.28
CA GLY A 163 6.57 -21.85 1.34
C GLY A 163 6.78 -21.37 -0.10
N TRP A 164 5.99 -20.41 -0.55
CA TRP A 164 6.15 -19.80 -1.88
C TRP A 164 7.43 -18.99 -1.98
N ALA A 165 7.71 -18.12 -0.99
CA ALA A 165 8.93 -17.32 -0.97
C ALA A 165 10.20 -18.21 -0.90
N THR A 166 10.20 -19.27 -0.08
CA THR A 166 11.30 -20.23 -0.01
C THR A 166 11.50 -20.94 -1.35
N ALA A 167 10.43 -21.34 -2.03
CA ALA A 167 10.52 -21.98 -3.34
C ALA A 167 11.11 -21.04 -4.41
N VAL A 168 10.75 -19.75 -4.41
CA VAL A 168 11.40 -18.75 -5.27
C VAL A 168 12.88 -18.62 -4.93
N ARG A 169 13.25 -18.60 -3.66
CA ARG A 169 14.65 -18.55 -3.21
C ARG A 169 15.46 -19.75 -3.70
N GLU A 170 14.91 -20.95 -3.57
CA GLU A 170 15.54 -22.19 -4.05
C GLU A 170 15.70 -22.16 -5.57
N MET A 171 14.65 -21.75 -6.31
CA MET A 171 14.67 -21.60 -7.76
C MET A 171 15.79 -20.65 -8.21
N VAL A 172 15.85 -19.43 -7.64
CA VAL A 172 16.88 -18.43 -7.97
C VAL A 172 18.28 -18.98 -7.69
N SER A 173 18.49 -19.65 -6.57
CA SER A 173 19.78 -20.23 -6.19
C SER A 173 20.24 -21.31 -7.17
N LEU A 174 19.34 -22.19 -7.57
CA LEU A 174 19.64 -23.25 -8.54
C LEU A 174 19.94 -22.69 -9.92
N LEU A 175 19.16 -21.72 -10.39
CA LEU A 175 19.35 -21.08 -11.68
C LEU A 175 20.68 -20.32 -11.76
N TYR A 176 21.11 -19.62 -10.70
CA TYR A 176 22.44 -19.01 -10.68
C TYR A 176 23.58 -20.03 -10.81
N SER A 177 23.38 -21.27 -10.37
CA SER A 177 24.35 -22.35 -10.50
C SER A 177 24.18 -23.20 -11.76
N GLY A 178 23.37 -22.76 -12.73
CA GLY A 178 23.14 -23.47 -14.01
C GLY A 178 22.28 -24.73 -13.90
N ARG A 179 21.58 -24.94 -12.79
CA ARG A 179 20.73 -26.10 -12.54
C ARG A 179 19.26 -25.76 -12.74
N VAL A 180 18.59 -26.44 -13.64
CA VAL A 180 17.15 -26.33 -13.86
C VAL A 180 16.46 -27.43 -13.06
N PRO A 181 15.76 -27.08 -11.96
CA PRO A 181 15.05 -28.05 -11.14
C PRO A 181 13.71 -28.44 -11.76
N LYS A 182 13.18 -29.57 -11.30
CA LYS A 182 11.75 -29.89 -11.38
C LYS A 182 11.04 -29.23 -10.20
N TRP A 183 9.70 -29.07 -10.28
CA TRP A 183 8.92 -28.57 -9.14
C TRP A 183 7.64 -29.35 -8.95
N ASP A 184 7.26 -29.52 -7.68
CA ASP A 184 6.03 -30.20 -7.25
C ASP A 184 5.09 -29.19 -6.58
N LEU A 185 3.90 -29.02 -7.18
CA LEU A 185 2.84 -28.12 -6.75
C LEU A 185 1.67 -28.87 -6.10
N SER A 186 1.77 -30.17 -5.90
CA SER A 186 0.69 -31.02 -5.37
C SER A 186 0.18 -30.58 -4.00
N ARG A 187 1.03 -29.90 -3.21
CA ARG A 187 0.69 -29.38 -1.88
C ARG A 187 -0.01 -28.02 -1.91
N VAL A 188 -0.01 -27.32 -3.05
CA VAL A 188 -0.67 -26.02 -3.18
C VAL A 188 -2.18 -26.24 -3.32
N ARG A 189 -2.97 -25.56 -2.48
CA ARG A 189 -4.43 -25.66 -2.53
C ARG A 189 -4.99 -25.25 -3.87
N GLN A 190 -6.11 -25.87 -4.24
CA GLN A 190 -6.79 -25.59 -5.50
C GLN A 190 -7.36 -24.17 -5.54
N ALA A 191 -7.48 -23.62 -6.76
CA ALA A 191 -8.09 -22.33 -7.00
C ALA A 191 -9.52 -22.28 -6.42
N GLY A 192 -9.89 -21.14 -5.84
CA GLY A 192 -11.20 -20.93 -5.22
C GLY A 192 -11.28 -21.38 -3.76
N SER A 193 -10.31 -22.11 -3.21
CA SER A 193 -10.28 -22.48 -1.79
C SER A 193 -10.21 -21.26 -0.89
N ARG A 194 -10.90 -21.28 0.26
CA ARG A 194 -10.95 -20.14 1.19
C ARG A 194 -9.60 -19.87 1.87
N LEU A 195 -9.22 -18.61 1.93
CA LEU A 195 -8.04 -18.17 2.69
C LEU A 195 -8.44 -17.83 4.13
N LYS A 196 -7.97 -18.62 5.10
CA LYS A 196 -8.40 -18.51 6.51
C LYS A 196 -7.88 -17.24 7.20
N THR A 197 -6.67 -16.77 6.86
CA THR A 197 -5.98 -15.71 7.63
C THR A 197 -6.28 -14.30 7.12
N PHE A 198 -6.39 -14.12 5.80
CA PHE A 198 -6.55 -12.79 5.18
C PHE A 198 -7.91 -12.59 4.50
N GLY A 199 -8.74 -13.61 4.50
CA GLY A 199 -9.97 -13.64 3.69
C GLY A 199 -9.67 -13.79 2.20
N GLY A 200 -10.72 -14.00 1.39
CA GLY A 200 -10.62 -14.22 -0.05
C GLY A 200 -10.35 -15.68 -0.43
N ARG A 201 -10.02 -15.88 -1.71
CA ARG A 201 -9.88 -17.19 -2.31
C ARG A 201 -8.46 -17.44 -2.82
N ALA A 202 -8.02 -18.69 -2.79
CA ALA A 202 -6.72 -19.12 -3.30
C ALA A 202 -6.68 -19.04 -4.83
N SER A 203 -5.51 -18.73 -5.38
CA SER A 203 -5.25 -18.71 -6.82
C SER A 203 -5.01 -20.09 -7.44
N GLY A 204 -4.70 -21.07 -6.61
CA GLY A 204 -4.25 -22.38 -7.09
C GLY A 204 -2.76 -22.42 -7.44
N PRO A 205 -2.29 -23.53 -8.02
CA PRO A 205 -0.87 -23.74 -8.36
C PRO A 205 -0.40 -23.05 -9.65
N GLU A 206 -1.29 -22.71 -10.57
CA GLU A 206 -0.97 -22.18 -11.89
C GLU A 206 -0.08 -20.92 -11.88
N PRO A 207 -0.32 -19.90 -11.02
CA PRO A 207 0.48 -18.68 -11.03
C PRO A 207 1.96 -18.91 -10.67
N ILE A 208 2.25 -19.81 -9.75
CA ILE A 208 3.63 -20.11 -9.38
C ILE A 208 4.32 -20.99 -10.43
N ASP A 209 3.57 -21.87 -11.09
CA ASP A 209 4.07 -22.65 -12.25
C ASP A 209 4.51 -21.71 -13.40
N LYS A 210 3.65 -20.75 -13.73
CA LYS A 210 3.95 -19.72 -14.74
C LYS A 210 5.18 -18.90 -14.34
N LEU A 211 5.27 -18.47 -13.08
CA LEU A 211 6.42 -17.73 -12.56
C LEU A 211 7.72 -18.53 -12.75
N PHE A 212 7.75 -19.80 -12.35
CA PHE A 212 8.95 -20.62 -12.47
C PHE A 212 9.39 -20.84 -13.91
N LYS A 213 8.46 -21.05 -14.83
CA LYS A 213 8.75 -21.11 -16.27
C LYS A 213 9.41 -19.83 -16.80
N HIS A 214 8.89 -18.66 -16.41
CA HIS A 214 9.48 -17.37 -16.79
C HIS A 214 10.87 -17.17 -16.16
N MET A 215 11.06 -17.57 -14.90
CA MET A 215 12.38 -17.50 -14.23
C MET A 215 13.40 -18.33 -14.98
N VAL A 216 13.10 -19.58 -15.34
CA VAL A 216 13.99 -20.45 -16.14
C VAL A 216 14.32 -19.79 -17.47
N SER A 217 13.32 -19.25 -18.17
CA SER A 217 13.52 -18.58 -19.46
C SER A 217 14.46 -17.37 -19.33
N ILE A 218 14.22 -16.45 -18.38
CA ILE A 218 15.04 -15.25 -18.20
C ILE A 218 16.49 -15.61 -17.87
N PHE A 219 16.71 -16.54 -16.93
CA PHE A 219 18.06 -16.96 -16.57
C PHE A 219 18.78 -17.66 -17.72
N THR A 220 18.10 -18.51 -18.48
CA THR A 220 18.69 -19.18 -19.66
C THR A 220 19.10 -18.17 -20.73
N HIS A 221 18.36 -17.08 -20.91
CA HIS A 221 18.77 -16.01 -21.84
C HIS A 221 19.95 -15.17 -21.33
N ALA A 222 20.17 -15.16 -20.01
CA ALA A 222 21.23 -14.40 -19.36
C ALA A 222 22.55 -15.15 -19.16
N LYS A 223 22.73 -16.33 -19.82
CA LYS A 223 23.94 -17.18 -19.72
C LYS A 223 25.25 -16.39 -19.80
N GLY A 224 26.18 -16.68 -18.89
CA GLY A 224 27.53 -16.14 -18.88
C GLY A 224 27.62 -14.64 -18.62
N ARG A 225 26.55 -14.00 -18.13
CA ARG A 225 26.52 -12.57 -17.76
C ARG A 225 25.62 -12.31 -16.57
N LYS A 226 25.67 -11.11 -16.03
CA LYS A 226 24.72 -10.68 -15.03
C LYS A 226 23.35 -10.38 -15.62
N LEU A 227 22.30 -10.53 -14.83
CA LEU A 227 20.96 -10.04 -15.17
C LEU A 227 21.03 -8.52 -15.39
N ASN A 228 20.41 -8.04 -16.45
CA ASN A 228 20.28 -6.60 -16.70
C ASN A 228 19.06 -6.01 -15.95
N SER A 229 18.92 -4.68 -16.02
CA SER A 229 17.87 -3.96 -15.32
C SER A 229 16.46 -4.40 -15.72
N LEU A 230 16.21 -4.63 -17.00
CA LEU A 230 14.90 -5.04 -17.51
C LEU A 230 14.56 -6.48 -17.13
N GLU A 231 15.54 -7.39 -17.14
CA GLU A 231 15.37 -8.76 -16.68
C GLU A 231 15.05 -8.82 -15.19
N CYS A 232 15.74 -8.03 -14.36
CA CYS A 232 15.41 -7.89 -12.93
C CYS A 232 14.01 -7.31 -12.71
N HIS A 233 13.66 -6.28 -13.48
CA HIS A 233 12.33 -5.67 -13.44
C HIS A 233 11.24 -6.68 -13.83
N ASP A 234 11.42 -7.41 -14.92
CA ASP A 234 10.43 -8.38 -15.40
C ASP A 234 10.25 -9.54 -14.40
N LEU A 235 11.34 -10.01 -13.75
CA LEU A 235 11.25 -11.00 -12.66
C LEU A 235 10.35 -10.50 -11.52
N VAL A 236 10.53 -9.25 -11.08
CA VAL A 236 9.69 -8.66 -10.03
C VAL A 236 8.24 -8.53 -10.50
N CYS A 237 8.00 -8.15 -11.76
CA CYS A 237 6.66 -8.08 -12.32
C CYS A 237 5.97 -9.46 -12.37
N TYR A 238 6.68 -10.52 -12.77
CA TYR A 238 6.15 -11.89 -12.72
C TYR A 238 5.87 -12.38 -11.30
N ILE A 239 6.72 -12.02 -10.33
CA ILE A 239 6.43 -12.26 -8.89
C ILE A 239 5.14 -11.54 -8.50
N GLY A 240 4.99 -10.27 -8.89
CA GLY A 240 3.77 -9.50 -8.66
C GLY A 240 2.54 -10.15 -9.29
N GLU A 241 2.63 -10.65 -10.52
CA GLU A 241 1.56 -11.37 -11.20
C GLU A 241 1.14 -12.63 -10.42
N ALA A 242 2.11 -13.41 -9.95
CA ALA A 242 1.83 -14.62 -9.15
C ALA A 242 1.09 -14.31 -7.84
N VAL A 243 1.36 -13.15 -7.22
CA VAL A 243 0.69 -12.71 -5.99
C VAL A 243 -0.72 -12.18 -6.26
N VAL A 244 -0.96 -11.51 -7.40
CA VAL A 244 -2.25 -10.85 -7.72
C VAL A 244 -3.33 -11.86 -8.10
N VAL A 245 -2.98 -12.91 -8.79
CA VAL A 245 -3.94 -13.93 -9.27
C VAL A 245 -4.57 -14.63 -8.08
N GLY A 246 -5.83 -14.37 -7.84
CA GLY A 246 -6.57 -14.87 -6.67
C GLY A 246 -7.61 -13.87 -6.14
N GLY A 247 -7.71 -12.69 -6.77
CA GLY A 247 -8.80 -11.72 -6.57
C GLY A 247 -8.77 -10.95 -5.25
N VAL A 248 -7.82 -11.23 -4.35
CA VAL A 248 -7.83 -10.67 -2.99
C VAL A 248 -6.90 -9.48 -2.83
N ARG A 249 -5.87 -9.37 -3.67
CA ARG A 249 -4.87 -8.29 -3.54
C ARG A 249 -4.37 -7.82 -4.89
N ARG A 250 -4.20 -6.51 -5.01
CA ARG A 250 -3.41 -5.94 -6.07
C ARG A 250 -1.95 -5.95 -5.62
N SER A 251 -1.03 -6.46 -6.44
CA SER A 251 0.38 -6.15 -6.31
C SER A 251 0.54 -4.65 -6.60
N ALA A 252 1.18 -3.94 -5.69
CA ALA A 252 1.53 -2.54 -5.88
C ALA A 252 3.05 -2.44 -5.81
N THR A 253 3.68 -2.09 -6.94
CA THR A 253 5.13 -1.93 -7.03
C THR A 253 5.51 -0.65 -7.77
N ILE A 254 6.70 -0.12 -7.49
CA ILE A 254 7.37 0.92 -8.26
C ILE A 254 8.82 0.53 -8.47
N SER A 255 9.30 0.71 -9.71
CA SER A 255 10.67 0.42 -10.13
C SER A 255 11.45 1.73 -10.31
N LEU A 256 12.64 1.81 -9.71
CA LEU A 256 13.60 2.89 -9.93
C LEU A 256 14.72 2.42 -10.83
N SER A 257 15.16 3.27 -11.77
CA SER A 257 16.22 2.97 -12.71
C SER A 257 17.09 4.20 -13.01
N ASN A 258 18.30 3.98 -13.54
CA ASN A 258 19.20 5.08 -13.87
C ASN A 258 18.70 5.91 -15.06
N LEU A 259 19.09 7.19 -15.10
CA LEU A 259 18.78 8.10 -16.20
C LEU A 259 19.29 7.57 -17.56
N THR A 260 20.45 6.93 -17.58
CA THR A 260 21.09 6.38 -18.79
C THR A 260 20.59 4.99 -19.19
N ASP A 261 19.59 4.45 -18.50
CA ASP A 261 19.05 3.13 -18.80
C ASP A 261 17.97 3.16 -19.87
N ASP A 262 18.38 3.00 -21.12
CA ASP A 262 17.48 3.01 -22.28
C ASP A 262 16.50 1.83 -22.29
N ARG A 263 16.88 0.66 -21.74
CA ARG A 263 15.97 -0.48 -21.63
C ARG A 263 14.77 -0.14 -20.75
N MET A 264 15.04 0.47 -19.60
CA MET A 264 13.97 0.88 -18.67
C MET A 264 13.19 2.09 -19.19
N ARG A 265 13.83 3.02 -19.92
CA ARG A 265 13.15 4.14 -20.57
C ARG A 265 12.08 3.66 -21.55
N HIS A 266 12.35 2.60 -22.28
CA HIS A 266 11.45 2.06 -23.31
C HIS A 266 10.68 0.81 -22.87
N ALA A 267 10.76 0.40 -21.61
CA ALA A 267 10.12 -0.81 -21.09
C ALA A 267 8.61 -0.88 -21.35
N LYS A 268 7.95 0.27 -21.42
CA LYS A 268 6.52 0.41 -21.70
C LYS A 268 6.24 1.31 -22.91
N SER A 269 7.01 1.13 -23.97
CA SER A 269 6.80 1.78 -25.26
C SER A 269 6.14 0.83 -26.27
N GLY A 270 5.40 1.37 -27.23
CA GLY A 270 4.73 0.58 -28.27
C GLY A 270 3.62 -0.32 -27.70
N GLN A 271 3.52 -1.54 -28.22
CA GLN A 271 2.48 -2.51 -27.85
C GLN A 271 2.91 -3.42 -26.69
N TRP A 272 3.72 -2.91 -25.77
CA TRP A 272 4.26 -3.66 -24.62
C TRP A 272 3.19 -4.44 -23.82
N PHE A 273 1.96 -3.95 -23.76
CA PHE A 273 0.86 -4.57 -23.03
C PHE A 273 0.37 -5.90 -23.66
N ILE A 274 0.69 -6.16 -24.92
CA ILE A 274 0.41 -7.43 -25.60
C ILE A 274 1.49 -8.45 -25.28
N GLU A 275 2.76 -8.08 -25.43
CA GLU A 275 3.90 -9.00 -25.31
C GLU A 275 4.39 -9.12 -23.86
N ASN A 276 4.32 -8.05 -23.09
CA ASN A 276 4.89 -7.92 -21.76
C ASN A 276 3.87 -7.36 -20.75
N GLY A 277 2.65 -7.87 -20.77
CA GLY A 277 1.53 -7.39 -19.94
C GLY A 277 1.81 -7.38 -18.43
N GLN A 278 2.72 -8.24 -17.93
CA GLN A 278 3.18 -8.27 -16.54
C GLN A 278 3.78 -6.92 -16.08
N ARG A 279 4.36 -6.12 -17.00
CA ARG A 279 4.94 -4.81 -16.68
C ARG A 279 3.91 -3.79 -16.19
N SER A 280 2.61 -4.06 -16.42
CA SER A 280 1.52 -3.25 -15.86
C SER A 280 1.45 -3.30 -14.32
N LEU A 281 2.14 -4.24 -13.69
CA LEU A 281 2.15 -4.42 -12.24
C LEU A 281 3.15 -3.52 -11.51
N ALA A 282 4.06 -2.84 -12.23
CA ALA A 282 4.98 -1.88 -11.66
C ALA A 282 4.81 -0.51 -12.31
N ASN A 283 4.80 0.56 -11.53
CA ASN A 283 5.08 1.90 -12.03
C ASN A 283 6.59 2.02 -12.26
N ASN A 284 7.01 2.68 -13.33
CA ASN A 284 8.43 2.87 -13.63
C ASN A 284 8.81 4.33 -13.47
N SER A 285 9.93 4.58 -12.77
CA SER A 285 10.49 5.93 -12.58
C SER A 285 12.00 5.94 -12.78
N VAL A 286 12.51 7.05 -13.33
CA VAL A 286 13.93 7.35 -13.30
C VAL A 286 14.31 7.99 -11.96
N ALA A 287 15.43 7.59 -11.38
CA ALA A 287 15.97 8.19 -10.17
C ALA A 287 17.06 9.20 -10.55
N TYR A 288 16.82 10.49 -10.26
CA TYR A 288 17.83 11.52 -10.37
C TYR A 288 18.65 11.59 -9.09
N THR A 289 19.97 11.45 -9.22
CA THR A 289 20.94 11.57 -8.12
C THR A 289 21.56 12.96 -8.05
N GLU A 290 21.33 13.76 -9.07
CA GLU A 290 21.75 15.16 -9.22
C GLU A 290 20.75 15.87 -10.14
N MET A 291 20.84 17.18 -10.24
CA MET A 291 20.05 17.93 -11.20
C MET A 291 20.50 17.58 -12.63
N PRO A 292 19.62 17.02 -13.49
CA PRO A 292 20.01 16.69 -14.85
C PRO A 292 20.26 17.94 -15.69
N ASP A 293 21.16 17.83 -16.66
CA ASP A 293 21.26 18.87 -17.69
C ASP A 293 19.98 18.95 -18.55
N THR A 294 19.75 20.11 -19.15
CA THR A 294 18.53 20.36 -19.93
C THR A 294 18.32 19.32 -21.04
N GLY A 295 19.37 18.90 -21.72
CA GLY A 295 19.29 17.93 -22.81
C GLY A 295 18.87 16.53 -22.29
N ALA A 296 19.42 16.10 -21.16
CA ALA A 296 19.02 14.84 -20.51
C ALA A 296 17.57 14.88 -20.04
N PHE A 297 17.15 16.00 -19.45
CA PHE A 297 15.75 16.18 -19.04
C PHE A 297 14.79 16.16 -20.23
N LEU A 298 15.10 16.88 -21.31
CA LEU A 298 14.25 16.93 -22.51
C LEU A 298 14.12 15.56 -23.18
N ARG A 299 15.20 14.77 -23.24
CA ARG A 299 15.12 13.39 -23.76
C ARG A 299 14.18 12.52 -22.94
N GLU A 300 14.26 12.60 -21.62
CA GLU A 300 13.36 11.86 -20.73
C GLU A 300 11.91 12.30 -20.87
N TRP A 301 11.69 13.60 -20.92
CA TRP A 301 10.36 14.20 -21.11
C TRP A 301 9.73 13.80 -22.46
N THR A 302 10.51 13.85 -23.54
CA THR A 302 10.07 13.43 -24.88
C THR A 302 9.70 11.95 -24.89
N SER A 303 10.53 11.10 -24.28
CA SER A 303 10.23 9.66 -24.16
C SER A 303 8.95 9.40 -23.38
N LEU A 304 8.73 10.11 -22.28
CA LEU A 304 7.50 10.04 -21.49
C LEU A 304 6.27 10.38 -22.33
N TYR A 305 6.34 11.46 -23.10
CA TYR A 305 5.26 11.89 -24.00
C TYR A 305 5.00 10.88 -25.13
N GLU A 306 6.05 10.40 -25.80
CA GLU A 306 5.96 9.48 -26.94
C GLU A 306 5.48 8.08 -26.53
N SER A 307 5.80 7.62 -25.31
CA SER A 307 5.40 6.30 -24.82
C SER A 307 3.89 6.09 -24.75
N LYS A 308 3.10 7.17 -24.65
CA LYS A 308 1.64 7.15 -24.42
C LYS A 308 1.21 6.38 -23.17
N SER A 309 2.15 5.90 -22.36
CA SER A 309 1.89 5.16 -21.11
C SER A 309 1.96 6.06 -19.88
N GLY A 310 2.48 7.30 -20.00
CA GLY A 310 2.75 8.18 -18.86
C GLY A 310 3.96 7.74 -18.02
N GLU A 311 4.81 6.88 -18.56
CA GLU A 311 6.01 6.36 -17.90
C GLU A 311 7.24 6.46 -18.84
N ARG A 312 8.45 6.56 -18.27
CA ARG A 312 8.74 6.46 -16.82
C ARG A 312 8.58 7.82 -16.14
N GLY A 313 8.09 7.82 -14.90
CA GLY A 313 8.03 9.00 -14.05
C GLY A 313 9.40 9.43 -13.56
N ILE A 314 9.44 10.52 -12.77
CA ILE A 314 10.68 11.10 -12.23
C ILE A 314 10.67 11.04 -10.70
N PHE A 315 11.70 10.43 -10.13
CA PHE A 315 12.02 10.50 -8.70
C PHE A 315 13.32 11.27 -8.52
N ASN A 316 13.26 12.46 -7.95
CA ASN A 316 14.45 13.24 -7.63
C ASN A 316 14.95 12.86 -6.23
N ARG A 317 15.91 11.93 -6.17
CA ARG A 317 16.49 11.47 -4.91
C ARG A 317 17.29 12.56 -4.21
N GLN A 318 17.97 13.42 -4.94
CA GLN A 318 18.74 14.52 -4.34
C GLN A 318 17.79 15.49 -3.63
N ALA A 319 16.76 15.97 -4.30
CA ALA A 319 15.77 16.84 -3.67
C ALA A 319 15.08 16.16 -2.47
N ALA A 320 14.85 14.84 -2.54
CA ALA A 320 14.32 14.09 -1.42
C ALA A 320 15.27 14.06 -0.22
N LYS A 321 16.59 13.90 -0.45
CA LYS A 321 17.62 13.98 0.60
C LYS A 321 17.68 15.37 1.25
N ASP A 322 17.51 16.42 0.46
CA ASP A 322 17.57 17.81 0.94
C ASP A 322 16.33 18.21 1.77
N MET A 323 15.24 17.48 1.60
CA MET A 323 13.94 17.77 2.23
C MET A 323 13.63 16.92 3.48
N VAL A 324 14.47 15.95 3.84
CA VAL A 324 14.22 15.16 5.05
C VAL A 324 14.33 16.03 6.31
N PRO A 325 13.60 15.71 7.39
CA PRO A 325 13.74 16.42 8.67
C PRO A 325 15.16 16.39 9.18
N GLU A 326 15.60 17.46 9.87
CA GLU A 326 16.97 17.56 10.43
C GLU A 326 17.37 16.39 11.34
N ARG A 327 16.39 15.76 12.00
CA ARG A 327 16.60 14.58 12.85
C ARG A 327 16.80 13.27 12.08
N ARG A 328 16.61 13.27 10.75
CA ARG A 328 16.77 12.10 9.89
C ARG A 328 18.10 12.16 9.15
N ASP A 329 18.91 11.11 9.26
CA ASP A 329 20.15 10.99 8.47
C ASP A 329 19.82 10.92 6.98
N ASN A 330 20.39 11.84 6.19
CA ASN A 330 20.17 11.96 4.75
C ASN A 330 21.26 11.28 3.90
N ASN A 331 22.21 10.56 4.51
CA ASN A 331 23.31 9.90 3.78
C ASN A 331 22.91 8.59 3.10
N TYR A 332 21.65 8.20 3.17
CA TYR A 332 21.15 6.97 2.53
C TYR A 332 20.68 7.19 1.10
N ASP A 333 20.82 6.14 0.29
CA ASP A 333 20.21 6.09 -1.03
C ASP A 333 18.73 5.69 -0.89
N PHE A 334 17.92 6.68 -0.59
CA PHE A 334 16.49 6.47 -0.42
C PHE A 334 15.81 5.99 -1.69
N GLY A 335 14.84 5.11 -1.50
CA GLY A 335 13.80 4.81 -2.46
C GLY A 335 12.44 5.25 -1.95
N VAL A 336 11.38 4.81 -2.61
CA VAL A 336 10.01 5.19 -2.31
C VAL A 336 9.09 3.99 -2.31
N ASN A 337 7.96 4.09 -1.62
CA ASN A 337 6.85 3.15 -1.74
C ASN A 337 6.12 3.32 -3.09
N PRO A 338 5.23 2.40 -3.50
CA PRO A 338 4.58 2.44 -4.83
C PRO A 338 3.87 3.74 -5.20
N CYS A 339 3.32 4.46 -4.22
CA CYS A 339 2.64 5.75 -4.44
C CYS A 339 3.58 6.94 -4.27
N SER A 340 4.85 6.70 -3.96
CA SER A 340 5.93 7.68 -3.80
C SER A 340 5.74 8.73 -2.70
N GLU A 341 4.79 8.59 -1.78
CA GLU A 341 4.62 9.53 -0.68
C GLU A 341 5.59 9.31 0.49
N ILE A 342 6.14 8.10 0.62
CA ILE A 342 7.04 7.74 1.72
C ILE A 342 8.46 7.51 1.20
N LEU A 343 9.41 8.19 1.82
CA LEU A 343 10.84 8.02 1.58
C LEU A 343 11.39 6.94 2.52
N LEU A 344 12.07 5.92 1.96
CA LEU A 344 12.49 4.71 2.66
C LEU A 344 13.97 4.41 2.43
N ARG A 345 14.66 3.93 3.46
CA ARG A 345 15.97 3.29 3.33
C ARG A 345 15.84 1.93 2.63
N PRO A 346 16.94 1.38 2.07
CA PRO A 346 16.96 -0.02 1.62
C PRO A 346 16.55 -1.00 2.72
N ARG A 347 15.56 -1.84 2.44
CA ARG A 347 14.98 -2.82 3.39
C ARG A 347 14.39 -2.14 4.63
N GLU A 348 13.37 -1.33 4.39
CA GLU A 348 12.67 -0.60 5.44
C GLU A 348 11.16 -0.60 5.22
N PHE A 349 10.43 -0.51 6.33
CA PHE A 349 8.98 -0.38 6.36
C PHE A 349 8.55 0.97 6.94
N CYS A 350 7.39 1.43 6.49
CA CYS A 350 6.66 2.53 7.13
C CYS A 350 5.20 2.12 7.35
N ASN A 351 4.67 2.42 8.53
CA ASN A 351 3.26 2.27 8.81
C ASN A 351 2.51 3.59 8.62
N LEU A 352 1.20 3.49 8.40
CA LEU A 352 0.33 4.62 8.11
C LEU A 352 -0.80 4.74 9.14
N SER A 353 -1.22 5.98 9.41
CA SER A 353 -2.46 6.32 10.08
C SER A 353 -3.10 7.51 9.37
N GLU A 354 -4.41 7.71 9.54
CA GLU A 354 -5.12 8.80 8.86
C GLU A 354 -5.96 9.61 9.83
N ILE A 355 -5.86 10.92 9.70
CA ILE A 355 -6.72 11.92 10.33
C ILE A 355 -7.85 12.20 9.34
N VAL A 356 -9.10 12.04 9.77
CA VAL A 356 -10.27 12.30 8.93
C VAL A 356 -10.75 13.72 9.18
N CYS A 357 -10.51 14.60 8.19
CA CYS A 357 -10.95 15.98 8.23
C CYS A 357 -12.41 16.09 7.77
N ARG A 358 -13.25 16.70 8.59
CA ARG A 358 -14.69 16.84 8.35
C ARG A 358 -15.07 18.30 8.07
N PRO A 359 -16.21 18.56 7.40
CA PRO A 359 -16.66 19.93 7.10
C PRO A 359 -16.78 20.84 8.32
N ASN A 360 -17.13 20.28 9.48
CA ASN A 360 -17.35 21.03 10.72
C ASN A 360 -16.15 21.03 11.67
N ASP A 361 -15.01 20.44 11.26
CA ASP A 361 -13.80 20.48 12.08
C ASP A 361 -13.26 21.90 12.21
N THR A 362 -12.64 22.15 13.34
CA THR A 362 -11.81 23.32 13.64
C THR A 362 -10.36 22.89 13.73
N LEU A 363 -9.41 23.83 13.70
CA LEU A 363 -8.00 23.50 13.95
C LEU A 363 -7.76 22.84 15.31
N ALA A 364 -8.58 23.16 16.32
CA ALA A 364 -8.50 22.52 17.64
C ALA A 364 -8.94 21.04 17.60
N THR A 365 -10.03 20.72 16.91
CA THR A 365 -10.47 19.32 16.74
C THR A 365 -9.50 18.53 15.88
N ILE A 366 -8.97 19.12 14.82
CA ILE A 366 -7.92 18.50 13.98
C ILE A 366 -6.66 18.23 14.81
N ARG A 367 -6.24 19.19 15.67
CA ARG A 367 -5.08 18.99 16.55
C ARG A 367 -5.27 17.79 17.49
N LYS A 368 -6.47 17.60 18.04
CA LYS A 368 -6.80 16.40 18.85
C LYS A 368 -6.66 15.12 18.00
N LYS A 369 -7.18 15.12 16.79
CA LYS A 369 -7.05 13.98 15.86
C LYS A 369 -5.59 13.72 15.46
N VAL A 370 -4.75 14.77 15.34
CA VAL A 370 -3.29 14.63 15.13
C VAL A 370 -2.65 13.87 16.28
N THR A 371 -2.95 14.23 17.54
CA THR A 371 -2.49 13.48 18.71
C THR A 371 -2.87 12.00 18.57
N GLN A 372 -4.15 11.72 18.38
CA GLN A 372 -4.66 10.33 18.33
C GLN A 372 -4.02 9.51 17.19
N ALA A 373 -3.95 10.06 15.97
CA ALA A 373 -3.35 9.38 14.83
C ALA A 373 -1.85 9.14 15.00
N THR A 374 -1.14 10.08 15.62
CA THR A 374 0.30 9.95 15.90
C THR A 374 0.56 8.86 16.94
N TRP A 375 -0.21 8.80 18.01
CA TRP A 375 -0.12 7.73 19.01
C TRP A 375 -0.42 6.36 18.39
N ILE A 376 -1.49 6.24 17.59
CA ILE A 376 -1.83 5.01 16.85
C ILE A 376 -0.66 4.57 15.97
N GLY A 377 -0.07 5.49 15.19
CA GLY A 377 1.09 5.19 14.35
C GLY A 377 2.30 4.74 15.16
N THR A 378 2.60 5.39 16.28
CA THR A 378 3.74 5.04 17.15
C THR A 378 3.55 3.67 17.81
N ILE A 379 2.32 3.35 18.24
CA ILE A 379 1.95 2.02 18.73
C ILE A 379 2.17 0.95 17.64
N GLN A 380 1.71 1.20 16.42
CA GLN A 380 1.92 0.28 15.27
C GLN A 380 3.41 0.10 14.95
N ALA A 381 4.26 1.11 15.16
CA ALA A 381 5.70 1.03 14.93
C ALA A 381 6.44 0.08 15.91
N THR A 382 5.77 -0.43 16.96
CA THR A 382 6.32 -1.49 17.82
C THR A 382 6.38 -2.87 17.14
N LEU A 383 5.72 -3.03 16.00
CA LEU A 383 5.66 -4.29 15.25
C LEU A 383 6.96 -4.50 14.43
N THR A 384 7.93 -5.23 14.96
CA THR A 384 9.24 -5.45 14.31
C THR A 384 9.69 -6.91 14.27
N ASP A 385 8.79 -7.86 14.53
CA ASP A 385 9.09 -9.30 14.39
C ASP A 385 8.88 -9.73 12.92
N PHE A 386 9.94 -9.67 12.11
CA PHE A 386 9.97 -10.05 10.69
C PHE A 386 10.68 -11.39 10.51
N ARG A 387 9.99 -12.49 10.77
CA ARG A 387 10.59 -13.83 10.89
C ARG A 387 11.25 -14.39 9.63
N TYR A 388 10.77 -14.02 8.46
CA TYR A 388 11.31 -14.52 7.18
C TYR A 388 12.41 -13.61 6.61
N LEU A 389 12.29 -12.31 6.81
CA LEU A 389 13.12 -11.30 6.17
C LEU A 389 14.53 -11.25 6.76
N SER A 390 15.48 -10.76 5.98
CA SER A 390 16.87 -10.57 6.44
C SER A 390 16.99 -9.49 7.53
N ALA A 391 18.03 -9.58 8.34
CA ALA A 391 18.24 -8.70 9.50
C ALA A 391 18.18 -7.18 9.22
N PRO A 392 18.62 -6.67 8.06
CA PRO A 392 18.50 -5.24 7.76
C PRO A 392 17.07 -4.69 7.83
N TRP A 393 16.05 -5.48 7.46
CA TRP A 393 14.65 -5.05 7.56
C TRP A 393 14.25 -4.66 8.99
N LYS A 394 14.60 -5.52 9.95
CA LYS A 394 14.32 -5.25 11.36
C LYS A 394 15.11 -4.05 11.86
N ARG A 395 16.43 -4.07 11.62
CA ARG A 395 17.34 -3.01 12.09
C ARG A 395 16.91 -1.64 11.59
N ASN A 396 16.71 -1.47 10.28
CA ASN A 396 16.38 -0.17 9.69
C ASN A 396 15.00 0.33 10.15
N THR A 397 14.01 -0.58 10.24
CA THR A 397 12.67 -0.24 10.74
C THR A 397 12.70 0.15 12.23
N GLU A 398 13.54 -0.51 13.06
CA GLU A 398 13.69 -0.18 14.48
C GLU A 398 14.45 1.13 14.71
N GLU A 399 15.44 1.43 13.89
CA GLU A 399 16.20 2.67 13.98
C GLU A 399 15.36 3.91 13.65
N GLU A 400 14.59 3.88 12.56
CA GLU A 400 13.83 5.04 12.09
C GLU A 400 12.38 5.09 12.55
N ARG A 401 11.76 3.97 12.90
CA ARG A 401 10.34 3.90 13.37
C ARG A 401 9.40 4.76 12.53
N LEU A 402 9.54 4.75 11.21
CA LEU A 402 8.83 5.65 10.30
C LEU A 402 7.31 5.59 10.45
N LEU A 403 6.69 6.75 10.52
CA LEU A 403 5.25 6.94 10.47
C LEU A 403 4.85 7.66 9.18
N GLY A 404 3.61 7.43 8.78
CA GLY A 404 2.93 8.21 7.75
C GLY A 404 1.59 8.67 8.30
N VAL A 405 1.62 9.66 9.20
CA VAL A 405 0.41 10.33 9.72
C VAL A 405 -0.14 11.22 8.63
N SER A 406 -1.25 10.81 8.02
CA SER A 406 -1.83 11.42 6.83
C SER A 406 -3.10 12.18 7.16
N LEU A 407 -3.36 13.23 6.37
CA LEU A 407 -4.64 13.92 6.35
C LEU A 407 -5.50 13.38 5.20
N THR A 408 -6.77 13.07 5.44
CA THR A 408 -7.76 12.76 4.41
C THR A 408 -9.00 13.62 4.59
N GLY A 409 -9.71 13.96 3.51
CA GLY A 409 -10.82 14.91 3.58
C GLY A 409 -10.41 16.39 3.53
N ILE A 410 -9.21 16.70 3.07
CA ILE A 410 -8.71 18.09 3.01
C ILE A 410 -9.67 18.98 2.21
N MET A 411 -10.18 18.50 1.08
CA MET A 411 -11.09 19.26 0.20
C MET A 411 -12.54 19.31 0.71
N ASP A 412 -12.86 18.57 1.76
CA ASP A 412 -14.15 18.62 2.44
C ASP A 412 -14.14 19.59 3.64
N CYS A 413 -12.96 19.97 4.15
CA CYS A 413 -12.75 20.65 5.42
C CYS A 413 -12.17 22.06 5.23
N PRO A 414 -12.97 23.13 5.31
CA PRO A 414 -12.48 24.50 5.16
C PRO A 414 -11.37 24.88 6.15
N ALA A 415 -11.45 24.39 7.41
CA ALA A 415 -10.47 24.71 8.45
C ALA A 415 -9.05 24.28 8.09
N ILE A 416 -8.87 23.11 7.46
CA ILE A 416 -7.54 22.63 7.04
C ILE A 416 -7.17 23.13 5.65
N LEU A 417 -8.15 23.22 4.75
CA LEU A 417 -7.92 23.68 3.38
C LEU A 417 -7.40 25.13 3.36
N HIS A 418 -7.90 25.99 4.24
CA HIS A 418 -7.51 27.41 4.32
C HIS A 418 -6.55 27.71 5.47
N ALA A 419 -6.05 26.70 6.17
CA ALA A 419 -5.05 26.88 7.21
C ALA A 419 -3.82 27.61 6.64
N SER A 420 -3.29 28.56 7.41
CA SER A 420 -2.04 29.25 7.07
C SER A 420 -0.84 28.29 7.15
N ASP A 421 0.24 28.64 6.50
CA ASP A 421 1.49 27.90 6.58
C ASP A 421 1.94 27.66 8.02
N LYS A 422 1.83 28.69 8.86
CA LYS A 422 2.19 28.63 10.28
C LYS A 422 1.30 27.67 11.07
N GLU A 423 0.01 27.59 10.74
CA GLU A 423 -0.93 26.65 11.38
C GLU A 423 -0.62 25.20 10.95
N LEU A 424 -0.33 24.98 9.66
CA LEU A 424 0.09 23.65 9.18
C LEU A 424 1.40 23.20 9.83
N GLN A 425 2.39 24.09 9.92
CA GLN A 425 3.64 23.83 10.65
C GLN A 425 3.38 23.51 12.11
N GLY A 426 2.51 24.28 12.77
CA GLY A 426 2.13 24.04 14.17
C GLY A 426 1.45 22.67 14.39
N LEU A 427 0.69 22.17 13.42
CA LEU A 427 0.12 20.82 13.49
C LEU A 427 1.19 19.74 13.28
N ARG A 428 2.12 19.94 12.34
CA ARG A 428 3.27 19.06 12.11
C ARG A 428 4.14 18.96 13.36
N ASP A 429 4.52 20.09 13.92
CA ASP A 429 5.39 20.16 15.11
C ASP A 429 4.68 19.53 16.35
N HIS A 430 3.35 19.64 16.39
CA HIS A 430 2.55 18.94 17.39
C HIS A 430 2.62 17.41 17.20
N ALA A 431 2.52 16.90 15.97
CA ALA A 431 2.68 15.47 15.69
C ALA A 431 4.07 14.97 16.13
N VAL A 432 5.14 15.74 15.85
CA VAL A 432 6.49 15.41 16.31
C VAL A 432 6.54 15.31 17.84
N LYS A 433 6.01 16.30 18.55
CA LYS A 433 5.97 16.31 20.02
C LYS A 433 5.19 15.12 20.60
N GLU A 434 4.05 14.78 20.01
CA GLU A 434 3.25 13.63 20.44
C GLU A 434 3.98 12.30 20.19
N ASN A 435 4.71 12.18 19.08
CA ASN A 435 5.55 11.00 18.81
C ASN A 435 6.66 10.85 19.86
N VAL A 436 7.34 11.92 20.24
CA VAL A 436 8.35 11.91 21.34
C VAL A 436 7.75 11.36 22.62
N SER A 437 6.55 11.84 22.98
CA SER A 437 5.85 11.42 24.21
C SER A 437 5.46 9.93 24.14
N ALA A 438 4.89 9.50 23.03
CA ALA A 438 4.49 8.11 22.82
C ALA A 438 5.69 7.16 22.75
N ALA A 439 6.74 7.52 22.02
CA ALA A 439 7.96 6.72 21.90
C ALA A 439 8.65 6.51 23.25
N LYS A 440 8.71 7.57 24.07
CA LYS A 440 9.24 7.51 25.44
C LYS A 440 8.43 6.53 26.31
N LEU A 441 7.10 6.58 26.25
CA LEU A 441 6.24 5.66 27.00
C LEU A 441 6.44 4.22 26.56
N LEU A 442 6.59 3.98 25.25
CA LEU A 442 6.75 2.67 24.66
C LEU A 442 8.20 2.12 24.74
N GLY A 443 9.15 2.94 25.18
CA GLY A 443 10.56 2.55 25.25
C GLY A 443 11.20 2.29 23.89
N ILE A 444 10.77 2.99 22.83
CA ILE A 444 11.29 2.86 21.47
C ILE A 444 11.91 4.19 20.99
N PRO A 445 12.77 4.18 19.95
CA PRO A 445 13.27 5.42 19.34
C PRO A 445 12.13 6.30 18.82
N GLU A 446 12.36 7.61 18.82
CA GLU A 446 11.50 8.58 18.14
C GLU A 446 11.54 8.35 16.62
N SER A 447 10.43 8.65 15.96
CA SER A 447 10.33 8.44 14.51
C SER A 447 11.15 9.47 13.73
N ALA A 448 11.94 9.00 12.80
CA ALA A 448 12.80 9.87 11.97
C ALA A 448 11.98 10.76 11.01
N ALA A 449 10.79 10.31 10.56
CA ALA A 449 9.81 11.10 9.82
C ALA A 449 8.39 10.63 10.15
N ILE A 450 7.42 11.55 10.17
CA ILE A 450 6.09 11.30 10.74
C ILE A 450 4.95 11.64 9.78
N THR A 451 4.94 12.82 9.16
CA THR A 451 3.76 13.36 8.48
C THR A 451 3.80 13.21 6.97
N CYS A 452 2.67 12.94 6.37
CA CYS A 452 2.49 12.84 4.92
C CYS A 452 1.06 13.20 4.51
N VAL A 453 0.76 13.17 3.22
CA VAL A 453 -0.60 13.04 2.69
C VAL A 453 -0.60 11.90 1.68
N LYS A 454 -1.17 10.76 2.06
CA LYS A 454 -1.26 9.60 1.17
C LYS A 454 -2.47 9.69 0.23
N PRO A 455 -2.46 8.96 -0.90
CA PRO A 455 -3.64 8.83 -1.73
C PRO A 455 -4.62 7.87 -1.07
N SER A 456 -5.40 8.36 -0.10
CA SER A 456 -6.32 7.55 0.69
C SER A 456 -7.31 6.80 -0.20
N GLY A 457 -7.10 5.50 -0.37
CA GLY A 457 -7.95 4.64 -1.19
C GLY A 457 -9.15 4.12 -0.41
N THR A 458 -9.02 2.90 0.12
CA THR A 458 -10.10 2.22 0.87
C THR A 458 -10.53 2.97 2.13
N VAL A 459 -9.61 3.63 2.83
CA VAL A 459 -9.95 4.37 4.06
C VAL A 459 -10.89 5.53 3.74
N SER A 460 -10.60 6.38 2.75
CA SER A 460 -11.48 7.49 2.38
C SER A 460 -12.88 7.02 1.96
N GLN A 461 -13.00 5.81 1.41
CA GLN A 461 -14.28 5.20 1.06
C GLN A 461 -15.04 4.75 2.32
N LEU A 462 -14.35 4.11 3.28
CA LEU A 462 -14.94 3.68 4.54
C LEU A 462 -15.45 4.87 5.35
N VAL A 463 -14.66 5.94 5.42
CA VAL A 463 -15.02 7.12 6.23
C VAL A 463 -15.84 8.15 5.46
N ASN A 464 -16.16 7.91 4.19
CA ASN A 464 -16.88 8.82 3.29
C ASN A 464 -16.30 10.23 3.28
N SER A 465 -15.00 10.35 2.96
CA SER A 465 -14.30 11.63 2.80
C SER A 465 -13.75 11.80 1.38
N SER A 466 -13.35 13.02 1.02
CA SER A 466 -12.45 13.22 -0.13
C SER A 466 -11.12 12.52 0.15
N SER A 467 -10.47 12.00 -0.90
CA SER A 467 -9.27 11.17 -0.76
C SER A 467 -8.02 12.03 -0.61
N GLY A 468 -7.44 12.08 0.59
CA GLY A 468 -6.23 12.86 0.85
C GLY A 468 -6.39 14.32 0.47
N ILE A 469 -5.59 14.79 -0.49
CA ILE A 469 -5.59 16.16 -1.03
C ILE A 469 -6.42 16.29 -2.33
N HIS A 470 -7.12 15.22 -2.74
CA HIS A 470 -7.88 15.23 -3.99
C HIS A 470 -9.26 15.87 -3.81
N PRO A 471 -9.76 16.63 -4.81
CA PRO A 471 -11.12 17.11 -4.81
C PRO A 471 -12.13 15.97 -4.99
N ARG A 472 -13.37 16.19 -4.59
CA ARG A 472 -14.49 15.28 -4.89
C ARG A 472 -14.72 15.19 -6.40
N HIS A 473 -15.28 14.06 -6.84
CA HIS A 473 -15.59 13.88 -8.28
C HIS A 473 -16.61 14.91 -8.78
N SER A 474 -17.73 15.03 -8.08
CA SER A 474 -18.77 16.06 -8.29
C SER A 474 -19.64 16.14 -7.04
N SER A 475 -20.61 17.07 -7.02
CA SER A 475 -21.58 17.21 -5.92
C SER A 475 -22.43 15.95 -5.73
N HIS A 476 -22.82 15.30 -6.84
CA HIS A 476 -23.53 14.03 -6.87
C HIS A 476 -22.90 13.15 -7.96
N PHE A 477 -22.70 11.87 -7.68
CA PHE A 477 -22.14 10.92 -8.63
C PHE A 477 -22.53 9.47 -8.28
N ILE A 478 -22.42 8.59 -9.27
CA ILE A 478 -22.61 7.16 -9.08
C ILE A 478 -21.23 6.50 -8.94
N ARG A 479 -21.02 5.84 -7.82
CA ARG A 479 -19.83 5.03 -7.61
C ARG A 479 -20.12 3.59 -8.02
N ARG A 480 -19.32 3.10 -8.97
CA ARG A 480 -19.39 1.73 -9.45
C ARG A 480 -18.33 0.87 -8.82
N VAL A 481 -18.74 -0.27 -8.27
CA VAL A 481 -17.84 -1.26 -7.67
C VAL A 481 -18.08 -2.65 -8.24
N ARG A 482 -16.99 -3.35 -8.53
CA ARG A 482 -17.05 -4.73 -9.02
C ARG A 482 -16.93 -5.70 -7.87
N ASN A 483 -17.72 -6.76 -7.92
CA ASN A 483 -17.59 -7.90 -7.01
C ASN A 483 -17.88 -9.21 -7.75
N ASP A 484 -17.22 -10.30 -7.32
CA ASP A 484 -17.41 -11.63 -7.90
C ASP A 484 -18.88 -12.08 -7.69
N LYS A 485 -19.51 -12.66 -8.72
CA LYS A 485 -20.87 -13.18 -8.67
C LYS A 485 -21.07 -14.28 -7.63
N LYS A 486 -20.01 -15.04 -7.34
CA LYS A 486 -20.00 -16.15 -6.39
C LYS A 486 -19.73 -15.71 -4.94
N ASP A 487 -19.41 -14.44 -4.73
CA ASP A 487 -19.19 -13.92 -3.37
C ASP A 487 -20.55 -13.79 -2.66
N PRO A 488 -20.74 -14.36 -1.47
CA PRO A 488 -21.96 -14.21 -0.69
C PRO A 488 -22.37 -12.76 -0.43
N ILE A 489 -21.40 -11.83 -0.40
CA ILE A 489 -21.68 -10.40 -0.25
C ILE A 489 -22.42 -9.86 -1.49
N SER A 490 -22.11 -10.35 -2.69
CA SER A 490 -22.85 -9.96 -3.90
C SER A 490 -24.33 -10.31 -3.79
N GLN A 491 -24.65 -11.50 -3.29
CA GLN A 491 -26.03 -11.91 -3.08
C GLN A 491 -26.73 -11.04 -2.03
N ALA A 492 -26.04 -10.76 -0.91
CA ALA A 492 -26.58 -9.88 0.13
C ALA A 492 -26.87 -8.46 -0.37
N MET A 493 -26.04 -7.92 -1.28
CA MET A 493 -26.27 -6.60 -1.87
C MET A 493 -27.47 -6.60 -2.83
N ILE A 494 -27.65 -7.67 -3.59
CA ILE A 494 -28.83 -7.86 -4.46
C ILE A 494 -30.10 -7.90 -3.59
N GLU A 495 -30.10 -8.69 -2.52
CA GLU A 495 -31.21 -8.78 -1.57
C GLU A 495 -31.50 -7.45 -0.86
N ALA A 496 -30.46 -6.64 -0.60
CA ALA A 496 -30.59 -5.28 -0.06
C ALA A 496 -31.09 -4.26 -1.09
N GLY A 497 -31.35 -4.66 -2.34
CA GLY A 497 -31.87 -3.79 -3.39
C GLY A 497 -30.85 -2.82 -3.99
N VAL A 498 -29.56 -3.07 -3.84
CA VAL A 498 -28.51 -2.24 -4.47
C VAL A 498 -28.57 -2.43 -5.99
N PRO A 499 -28.69 -1.36 -6.79
CA PRO A 499 -28.67 -1.46 -8.24
C PRO A 499 -27.41 -2.12 -8.77
N TYR A 500 -27.55 -3.04 -9.74
CA TYR A 500 -26.41 -3.77 -10.31
C TYR A 500 -26.65 -4.17 -11.77
N HIS A 501 -25.55 -4.47 -12.47
CA HIS A 501 -25.56 -5.06 -13.80
C HIS A 501 -24.34 -5.97 -14.00
N SER A 502 -24.36 -6.81 -15.06
CA SER A 502 -23.18 -7.62 -15.43
C SER A 502 -22.02 -6.73 -15.85
N ASP A 503 -20.79 -7.10 -15.45
CA ASP A 503 -19.59 -6.40 -15.93
C ASP A 503 -19.35 -6.75 -17.42
N PRO A 504 -19.37 -5.77 -18.33
CA PRO A 504 -19.17 -6.02 -19.77
C PRO A 504 -17.77 -6.53 -20.12
N ARG A 505 -16.83 -6.47 -19.18
CA ARG A 505 -15.43 -6.92 -19.36
C ARG A 505 -15.14 -8.27 -18.68
N ASN A 506 -16.03 -8.73 -17.79
CA ASN A 506 -15.83 -9.95 -17.02
C ASN A 506 -17.17 -10.55 -16.60
N ASP A 507 -17.60 -11.57 -17.31
CA ASP A 507 -18.87 -12.28 -17.04
C ASP A 507 -18.97 -12.89 -15.63
N GLY A 508 -17.84 -13.08 -14.94
CA GLY A 508 -17.80 -13.58 -13.56
C GLY A 508 -18.10 -12.51 -12.49
N SER A 509 -18.31 -11.25 -12.87
CA SER A 509 -18.48 -10.13 -11.93
C SER A 509 -19.78 -9.38 -12.13
N TRP A 510 -20.33 -8.87 -11.00
CA TRP A 510 -21.36 -7.84 -10.97
C TRP A 510 -20.71 -6.45 -10.80
N VAL A 511 -21.35 -5.44 -11.37
CA VAL A 511 -21.07 -4.02 -11.10
C VAL A 511 -22.23 -3.47 -10.30
N PHE A 512 -21.98 -3.10 -9.05
CA PHE A 512 -22.94 -2.45 -8.16
C PHE A 512 -22.81 -0.93 -8.25
N GLU A 513 -23.94 -0.24 -8.14
CA GLU A 513 -24.01 1.22 -8.28
C GLU A 513 -24.52 1.86 -6.98
N PHE A 514 -23.73 2.82 -6.45
CA PHE A 514 -24.05 3.57 -5.25
C PHE A 514 -24.19 5.06 -5.56
N GLY A 515 -25.33 5.64 -5.22
CA GLY A 515 -25.52 7.09 -5.28
C GLY A 515 -24.71 7.78 -4.18
N MET A 516 -23.77 8.63 -4.56
CA MET A 516 -22.90 9.38 -3.65
C MET A 516 -23.25 10.87 -3.70
N LYS A 517 -23.24 11.50 -2.51
CA LYS A 517 -23.42 12.95 -2.36
C LYS A 517 -22.23 13.52 -1.60
N SER A 518 -21.60 14.54 -2.17
CA SER A 518 -20.52 15.29 -1.51
C SER A 518 -21.08 16.20 -0.41
N PRO A 519 -20.34 16.48 0.67
CA PRO A 519 -20.72 17.46 1.67
C PRO A 519 -20.94 18.83 1.05
N LYS A 520 -21.80 19.64 1.66
CA LYS A 520 -22.01 21.03 1.23
C LYS A 520 -20.70 21.83 1.39
N GLY A 521 -20.28 22.53 0.36
CA GLY A 521 -19.05 23.32 0.36
C GLY A 521 -17.76 22.52 0.08
N ALA A 522 -17.85 21.21 -0.14
CA ALA A 522 -16.70 20.41 -0.59
C ALA A 522 -16.24 20.85 -1.98
N ILE A 523 -14.93 20.92 -2.17
CA ILE A 523 -14.32 21.24 -3.47
C ILE A 523 -14.41 20.02 -4.38
N THR A 524 -14.98 20.22 -5.56
CA THR A 524 -15.01 19.21 -6.63
C THR A 524 -13.93 19.48 -7.67
N ARG A 525 -13.64 18.49 -8.50
CA ARG A 525 -12.67 18.63 -9.60
C ARG A 525 -13.05 19.72 -10.64
N HIS A 526 -14.29 20.20 -10.59
CA HIS A 526 -14.78 21.27 -11.47
C HIS A 526 -14.57 22.66 -10.88
N ASP A 527 -14.33 22.75 -9.57
CA ASP A 527 -14.19 24.00 -8.82
C ASP A 527 -12.73 24.47 -8.69
N ILE A 528 -11.77 23.66 -9.13
CA ILE A 528 -10.34 23.93 -8.97
C ILE A 528 -9.59 23.72 -10.29
N THR A 529 -8.64 24.61 -10.58
CA THR A 529 -7.72 24.45 -11.72
C THR A 529 -6.53 23.56 -11.37
N ALA A 530 -5.80 23.09 -12.39
CA ALA A 530 -4.57 22.30 -12.20
C ALA A 530 -3.52 23.07 -11.37
N LEU A 531 -3.29 24.36 -11.69
CA LEU A 531 -2.33 25.20 -10.96
C LEU A 531 -2.77 25.45 -9.52
N GLN A 532 -4.05 25.76 -9.27
CA GLN A 532 -4.55 25.90 -7.89
C GLN A 532 -4.37 24.62 -7.08
N HIS A 533 -4.58 23.45 -7.69
CA HIS A 533 -4.37 22.16 -7.02
C HIS A 533 -2.89 21.93 -6.72
N LEU A 534 -1.98 22.30 -7.61
CA LEU A 534 -0.53 22.25 -7.39
C LEU A 534 -0.09 23.23 -6.28
N ASP A 535 -0.67 24.42 -6.20
CA ASP A 535 -0.38 25.36 -5.11
C ASP A 535 -0.78 24.81 -3.74
N ILE A 536 -1.95 24.17 -3.64
CA ILE A 536 -2.37 23.47 -2.43
C ILE A 536 -1.38 22.34 -2.12
N TRP A 537 -1.03 21.52 -3.10
CA TRP A 537 -0.02 20.46 -2.93
C TRP A 537 1.30 21.01 -2.39
N LYS A 538 1.84 22.06 -2.99
CA LYS A 538 3.08 22.71 -2.57
C LYS A 538 3.01 23.20 -1.12
N ARG A 539 1.89 23.82 -0.74
CA ARG A 539 1.68 24.32 0.62
C ARG A 539 1.72 23.18 1.65
N PHE A 540 1.04 22.06 1.40
CA PHE A 540 1.08 20.90 2.28
C PHE A 540 2.44 20.19 2.27
N ALA A 541 3.11 20.13 1.12
CA ALA A 541 4.45 19.56 0.99
C ALA A 541 5.48 20.28 1.87
N LEU A 542 5.42 21.61 1.90
CA LEU A 542 6.40 22.43 2.62
C LEU A 542 6.08 22.60 4.12
N ASN A 543 4.81 22.56 4.51
CA ASN A 543 4.39 22.97 5.84
C ASN A 543 3.87 21.82 6.72
N TRP A 544 3.21 20.81 6.14
CA TRP A 544 2.71 19.65 6.88
C TRP A 544 3.60 18.42 6.73
N CYS A 545 4.03 18.07 5.51
CA CYS A 545 4.69 16.80 5.24
C CYS A 545 6.17 16.80 5.63
N GLU A 546 6.61 15.78 6.35
CA GLU A 546 8.01 15.39 6.50
C GLU A 546 8.42 14.33 5.46
N HIS A 547 7.46 13.58 4.94
CA HIS A 547 7.56 12.86 3.68
C HIS A 547 7.02 13.76 2.56
N LYS A 548 6.05 13.31 1.76
CA LYS A 548 5.43 14.20 0.77
C LYS A 548 3.94 13.91 0.60
N PRO A 549 3.16 14.82 0.00
CA PRO A 549 1.81 14.53 -0.43
C PRO A 549 1.80 13.80 -1.77
N SER A 550 0.94 12.79 -1.89
CA SER A 550 0.62 12.14 -3.16
C SER A 550 -0.60 12.80 -3.79
N ILE A 551 -0.51 13.14 -5.06
CA ILE A 551 -1.53 13.90 -5.79
C ILE A 551 -1.74 13.35 -7.20
N THR A 552 -2.98 13.42 -7.67
CA THR A 552 -3.34 13.27 -9.08
C THR A 552 -4.03 14.57 -9.53
N VAL A 553 -3.40 15.30 -10.42
CA VAL A 553 -3.89 16.57 -10.93
C VAL A 553 -4.73 16.31 -12.18
N SER A 554 -5.95 16.86 -12.21
CA SER A 554 -6.78 16.86 -13.41
C SER A 554 -6.46 18.12 -14.22
N VAL A 555 -6.02 17.93 -15.46
CA VAL A 555 -5.70 19.03 -16.40
C VAL A 555 -6.81 19.07 -17.44
N ARG A 556 -7.45 20.22 -17.61
CA ARG A 556 -8.47 20.46 -18.63
C ARG A 556 -7.82 20.82 -19.95
N GLU A 557 -8.55 20.66 -21.04
CA GLU A 557 -8.03 20.96 -22.39
C GLU A 557 -7.51 22.41 -22.54
N ASN A 558 -8.20 23.37 -21.95
CA ASN A 558 -7.79 24.77 -21.94
C ASN A 558 -6.61 25.11 -21.01
N GLU A 559 -6.19 24.18 -20.17
CA GLU A 559 -5.06 24.32 -19.23
C GLU A 559 -3.77 23.66 -19.76
N TRP A 560 -3.78 23.12 -20.99
CA TRP A 560 -2.64 22.36 -21.53
C TRP A 560 -1.41 23.21 -21.84
N VAL A 561 -1.58 24.52 -22.03
CA VAL A 561 -0.48 25.44 -22.37
C VAL A 561 0.19 26.00 -21.11
N GLU A 562 -0.53 26.07 -20.00
CA GLU A 562 -0.03 26.57 -18.71
C GLU A 562 0.77 25.49 -17.95
#